data_aa1cefe95368d97c237aacec9dcd938c
#
_entry.id   aa1cefe95368d97c237aacec9dcd938c
#
_cell.length_a   1.000
_cell.length_b   1.000
_cell.length_c   1.000
_cell.angle_alpha   90.00
_cell.angle_beta   90.00
_cell.angle_gamma   90.00
#
_symmetry.space_group_name_H-M   'P 1'
#
loop_
_entity.id
_entity.type
_entity.pdbx_description
1 polymer ?
#
loop_
_entity_poly.entity_id
_entity_poly.type
_entity_poly.pdbx_seq_one_letter_code
_entity_poly.pdbx_strand_id
1 'polypeptide(L)'
;MATATASQIITRALSIINVIAAEEAVSASDMVDCLQILNDMMFNFPARGIQYVHADLAQTDTVNVPDGYLRNLTILLADDLADNFGMPISPDLRTDIMRAEQQLQAFYFVSAPAKIGRGLLRGRYGLWNVNRGQ
;
A
#
# COMPACT_ATOMS: atom_id res chain seq x y z
N MET A 1 -0.83 -13.90 -17.06
CA MET A 1 -0.36 -13.47 -15.79
C MET A 1 -1.35 -13.79 -14.73
N ALA A 2 -0.91 -14.49 -13.74
CA ALA A 2 -1.77 -14.83 -12.65
C ALA A 2 -1.91 -13.61 -11.76
N THR A 3 -3.10 -13.12 -11.61
CA THR A 3 -3.38 -12.05 -10.68
C THR A 3 -4.38 -12.56 -9.68
N ALA A 4 -4.30 -12.04 -8.45
CA ALA A 4 -5.18 -12.50 -7.39
C ALA A 4 -6.47 -11.69 -7.39
N THR A 5 -7.56 -12.35 -7.02
CA THR A 5 -8.83 -11.65 -6.79
C THR A 5 -8.82 -11.03 -5.41
N ALA A 6 -9.72 -10.08 -5.19
CA ALA A 6 -9.84 -9.43 -3.88
C ALA A 6 -10.08 -10.46 -2.77
N SER A 7 -10.93 -11.45 -3.02
CA SER A 7 -11.22 -12.47 -2.01
C SER A 7 -9.99 -13.30 -1.68
N GLN A 8 -9.15 -13.59 -2.66
CA GLN A 8 -7.92 -14.35 -2.40
C GLN A 8 -6.95 -13.55 -1.55
N ILE A 9 -6.84 -12.27 -1.81
CA ILE A 9 -5.94 -11.41 -1.02
C ILE A 9 -6.45 -11.29 0.41
N ILE A 10 -7.76 -11.13 0.59
CA ILE A 10 -8.36 -11.07 1.92
C ILE A 10 -8.11 -12.37 2.69
N THR A 11 -8.32 -13.50 2.04
CA THR A 11 -8.09 -14.80 2.69
C THR A 11 -6.64 -14.96 3.13
N ARG A 12 -5.70 -14.57 2.26
CA ARG A 12 -4.28 -14.65 2.62
C ARG A 12 -3.93 -13.72 3.77
N ALA A 13 -4.49 -12.51 3.77
CA ALA A 13 -4.22 -11.55 4.84
C ALA A 13 -4.74 -12.06 6.18
N LEU A 14 -5.93 -12.63 6.21
CA LEU A 14 -6.49 -13.20 7.43
C LEU A 14 -5.68 -14.39 7.94
N SER A 15 -5.11 -15.18 7.02
CA SER A 15 -4.22 -16.27 7.41
C SER A 15 -2.94 -15.74 8.05
N ILE A 16 -2.40 -14.65 7.54
CA ILE A 16 -1.16 -14.07 8.09
C ILE A 16 -1.34 -13.68 9.54
N ILE A 17 -2.49 -13.12 9.89
CA ILE A 17 -2.76 -12.69 11.26
C ILE A 17 -3.47 -13.77 12.09
N ASN A 18 -3.57 -14.98 11.56
CA ASN A 18 -4.11 -16.15 12.27
C ASN A 18 -5.58 -16.02 12.68
N VAL A 19 -6.35 -15.24 11.93
CA VAL A 19 -7.79 -15.18 12.17
C VAL A 19 -8.47 -16.43 11.65
N ILE A 20 -7.96 -16.97 10.54
CA ILE A 20 -8.48 -18.22 9.97
C ILE A 20 -7.33 -19.21 9.79
N ALA A 21 -7.65 -20.49 9.79
CA ALA A 21 -6.68 -21.52 9.46
C ALA A 21 -6.40 -21.52 7.96
N ALA A 22 -5.31 -22.14 7.54
CA ALA A 22 -4.83 -22.06 6.16
C ALA A 22 -5.85 -22.50 5.12
N GLU A 23 -6.73 -23.44 5.48
CA GLU A 23 -7.73 -23.96 4.54
C GLU A 23 -9.15 -23.61 4.94
N GLU A 24 -9.30 -22.73 5.88
CA GLU A 24 -10.61 -22.34 6.36
C GLU A 24 -11.20 -21.26 5.46
N ALA A 25 -12.50 -21.34 5.19
CA ALA A 25 -13.19 -20.33 4.39
C ALA A 25 -13.57 -19.14 5.26
N VAL A 26 -13.51 -17.95 4.67
CA VAL A 26 -13.93 -16.72 5.35
C VAL A 26 -15.46 -16.67 5.32
N SER A 27 -16.09 -16.28 6.44
CA SER A 27 -17.53 -16.15 6.49
C SER A 27 -17.97 -15.00 5.56
N ALA A 28 -19.23 -15.06 5.12
CA ALA A 28 -19.74 -14.06 4.19
C ALA A 28 -19.74 -12.65 4.79
N SER A 29 -20.09 -12.52 6.07
CA SER A 29 -20.09 -11.21 6.72
C SER A 29 -18.69 -10.66 6.87
N ASP A 30 -17.73 -11.52 7.27
CA ASP A 30 -16.35 -11.08 7.40
C ASP A 30 -15.78 -10.68 6.05
N MET A 31 -16.14 -11.41 4.99
CA MET A 31 -15.67 -11.08 3.65
C MET A 31 -16.13 -9.69 3.22
N VAL A 32 -17.39 -9.34 3.51
CA VAL A 32 -17.91 -8.01 3.18
C VAL A 32 -17.15 -6.93 3.94
N ASP A 33 -16.94 -7.14 5.24
CA ASP A 33 -16.22 -6.17 6.07
C ASP A 33 -14.77 -6.02 5.60
N CYS A 34 -14.12 -7.13 5.33
CA CYS A 34 -12.73 -7.12 4.87
C CYS A 34 -12.60 -6.47 3.51
N LEU A 35 -13.56 -6.69 2.63
CA LEU A 35 -13.55 -6.06 1.31
C LEU A 35 -13.65 -4.55 1.42
N GLN A 36 -14.48 -4.06 2.33
CA GLN A 36 -14.58 -2.63 2.57
C GLN A 36 -13.27 -2.07 3.10
N ILE A 37 -12.63 -2.79 4.03
CA ILE A 37 -11.34 -2.37 4.56
C ILE A 37 -10.28 -2.34 3.47
N LEU A 38 -10.28 -3.33 2.58
CA LEU A 38 -9.34 -3.36 1.45
C LEU A 38 -9.54 -2.15 0.53
N ASN A 39 -10.77 -1.86 0.16
CA ASN A 39 -11.05 -0.71 -0.68
C ASN A 39 -10.65 0.60 0.00
N ASP A 40 -10.99 0.75 1.27
CA ASP A 40 -10.62 1.96 2.01
C ASP A 40 -9.11 2.13 2.10
N MET A 41 -8.39 1.05 2.34
CA MET A 41 -6.92 1.09 2.38
C MET A 41 -6.35 1.54 1.05
N MET A 42 -6.84 0.99 -0.05
CA MET A 42 -6.30 1.30 -1.37
C MET A 42 -6.68 2.71 -1.82
N PHE A 43 -7.85 3.20 -1.44
CA PHE A 43 -8.21 4.60 -1.69
C PHE A 43 -7.31 5.56 -0.91
N ASN A 44 -6.78 5.12 0.23
CA ASN A 44 -5.91 5.94 1.05
C ASN A 44 -4.43 5.88 0.62
N PHE A 45 -4.09 5.06 -0.35
CA PHE A 45 -2.69 4.90 -0.78
C PHE A 45 -2.02 6.20 -1.19
N PRO A 46 -2.65 7.10 -1.94
CA PRO A 46 -1.98 8.37 -2.26
C PRO A 46 -1.57 9.17 -1.04
N ALA A 47 -2.34 9.12 0.04
CA ALA A 47 -1.99 9.81 1.29
C ALA A 47 -0.79 9.14 1.97
N ARG A 48 -0.52 7.88 1.67
CA ARG A 48 0.62 7.14 2.21
C ARG A 48 1.84 7.22 1.31
N GLY A 49 1.79 8.00 0.25
CA GLY A 49 2.90 8.11 -0.68
C GLY A 49 2.93 7.03 -1.76
N ILE A 50 1.89 6.23 -1.87
CA ILE A 50 1.78 5.21 -2.92
C ILE A 50 0.87 5.78 -4.00
N GLN A 51 1.45 6.11 -5.14
CA GLN A 51 0.72 6.81 -6.22
C GLN A 51 -0.10 5.81 -7.05
N TYR A 52 -1.03 5.17 -6.41
CA TYR A 52 -1.89 4.16 -7.03
C TYR A 52 -3.31 4.73 -7.14
N VAL A 53 -3.89 4.62 -8.33
CA VAL A 53 -5.27 5.05 -8.57
C VAL A 53 -6.17 3.83 -8.41
N HIS A 54 -7.07 3.91 -7.46
CA HIS A 54 -7.92 2.78 -7.09
C HIS A 54 -9.36 2.97 -7.58
N ALA A 55 -9.96 1.89 -8.03
CA ALA A 55 -11.39 1.80 -8.30
C ALA A 55 -11.96 0.71 -7.40
N ASP A 56 -13.21 0.87 -6.98
CA ASP A 56 -13.86 -0.11 -6.10
C ASP A 56 -13.75 -1.53 -6.64
N LEU A 57 -13.45 -2.46 -5.74
CA LEU A 57 -13.32 -3.87 -6.07
C LEU A 57 -14.49 -4.65 -5.48
N ALA A 58 -15.04 -5.58 -6.27
CA ALA A 58 -15.91 -6.64 -5.77
C ALA A 58 -15.05 -7.84 -5.38
N GLN A 59 -15.65 -8.81 -4.71
CA GLN A 59 -14.93 -9.99 -4.23
C GLN A 59 -14.24 -10.75 -5.35
N THR A 60 -14.86 -10.81 -6.50
CA THR A 60 -14.35 -11.56 -7.65
C THR A 60 -13.47 -10.73 -8.56
N ASP A 61 -13.36 -9.44 -8.31
CA ASP A 61 -12.55 -8.58 -9.16
C ASP A 61 -11.07 -8.84 -8.96
N THR A 62 -10.33 -8.77 -10.04
CA THR A 62 -8.88 -8.92 -10.01
C THR A 62 -8.25 -7.62 -9.54
N VAL A 63 -7.30 -7.73 -8.62
CA VAL A 63 -6.59 -6.57 -8.12
C VAL A 63 -5.52 -6.16 -9.12
N ASN A 64 -5.53 -4.89 -9.50
CA ASN A 64 -4.65 -4.36 -10.54
C ASN A 64 -3.30 -3.94 -9.95
N VAL A 65 -2.60 -4.91 -9.37
CA VAL A 65 -1.26 -4.73 -8.83
C VAL A 65 -0.40 -5.84 -9.43
N PRO A 66 0.82 -5.53 -9.89
CA PRO A 66 1.68 -6.58 -10.46
C PRO A 66 1.93 -7.72 -9.49
N ASP A 67 2.06 -8.93 -10.02
CA ASP A 67 2.20 -10.14 -9.20
C ASP A 67 3.33 -10.03 -8.18
N GLY A 68 4.43 -9.38 -8.56
CA GLY A 68 5.56 -9.24 -7.65
C GLY A 68 5.27 -8.38 -6.42
N TYR A 69 4.20 -7.61 -6.45
CA TYR A 69 3.84 -6.70 -5.34
C TYR A 69 2.56 -7.10 -4.63
N LEU A 70 1.94 -8.20 -5.04
CA LEU A 70 0.71 -8.66 -4.38
C LEU A 70 0.96 -9.07 -2.94
N ARG A 71 2.13 -9.65 -2.65
CA ARG A 71 2.48 -10.00 -1.29
C ARG A 71 2.57 -8.74 -0.42
N ASN A 72 3.14 -7.67 -0.94
CA ASN A 72 3.24 -6.43 -0.22
C ASN A 72 1.86 -5.86 0.10
N LEU A 73 0.96 -5.90 -0.87
CA LEU A 73 -0.42 -5.47 -0.66
C LEU A 73 -1.10 -6.31 0.41
N THR A 74 -0.90 -7.62 0.36
CA THR A 74 -1.49 -8.54 1.34
C THR A 74 -0.99 -8.26 2.75
N ILE A 75 0.29 -7.96 2.89
CA ILE A 75 0.88 -7.65 4.20
C ILE A 75 0.30 -6.34 4.76
N LEU A 76 0.14 -5.32 3.92
CA LEU A 76 -0.47 -4.08 4.36
C LEU A 76 -1.93 -4.28 4.76
N LEU A 77 -2.65 -5.10 4.02
CA LEU A 77 -4.03 -5.42 4.38
C LEU A 77 -4.09 -6.18 5.70
N ALA A 78 -3.14 -7.09 5.94
CA ALA A 78 -3.08 -7.82 7.20
C ALA A 78 -2.90 -6.88 8.38
N ASP A 79 -2.14 -5.80 8.23
CA ASP A 79 -1.99 -4.80 9.27
C ASP A 79 -3.33 -4.13 9.61
N ASP A 80 -4.05 -3.69 8.59
CA ASP A 80 -5.34 -3.04 8.79
C ASP A 80 -6.37 -4.02 9.38
N LEU A 81 -6.36 -5.26 8.92
CA LEU A 81 -7.29 -6.28 9.44
C LEU A 81 -6.97 -6.68 10.86
N ALA A 82 -5.68 -6.68 11.23
CA ALA A 82 -5.29 -7.01 12.60
C ALA A 82 -5.92 -6.05 13.59
N ASP A 83 -5.95 -4.77 13.27
CA ASP A 83 -6.62 -3.79 14.11
C ASP A 83 -8.11 -4.08 14.22
N ASN A 84 -8.74 -4.40 13.11
CA ASN A 84 -10.17 -4.63 13.06
C ASN A 84 -10.57 -5.88 13.85
N PHE A 85 -9.75 -6.91 13.83
CA PHE A 85 -10.02 -8.18 14.52
C PHE A 85 -9.36 -8.28 15.90
N GLY A 86 -8.67 -7.22 16.33
CA GLY A 86 -8.03 -7.23 17.64
C GLY A 86 -6.88 -8.21 17.77
N MET A 87 -6.20 -8.52 16.68
CA MET A 87 -5.09 -9.47 16.69
C MET A 87 -3.77 -8.75 16.89
N PRO A 88 -2.85 -9.32 17.68
CA PRO A 88 -1.54 -8.70 17.88
C PRO A 88 -0.67 -8.89 16.64
N ILE A 89 0.21 -7.92 16.41
CA ILE A 89 1.17 -7.97 15.31
C ILE A 89 2.53 -8.29 15.88
N SER A 90 3.17 -9.35 15.35
CA SER A 90 4.51 -9.72 15.78
C SER A 90 5.54 -8.69 15.32
N PRO A 91 6.70 -8.61 16.00
CA PRO A 91 7.77 -7.69 15.54
C PRO A 91 8.23 -8.00 14.12
N ASP A 92 8.28 -9.28 13.74
CA ASP A 92 8.69 -9.67 12.38
C ASP A 92 7.68 -9.16 11.35
N LEU A 93 6.39 -9.30 11.64
CA LEU A 93 5.36 -8.83 10.73
C LEU A 93 5.40 -7.30 10.64
N ARG A 94 5.67 -6.61 11.75
CA ARG A 94 5.78 -5.16 11.74
C ARG A 94 6.92 -4.69 10.83
N THR A 95 8.05 -5.39 10.86
CA THR A 95 9.15 -5.10 9.96
C THR A 95 8.74 -5.34 8.49
N ASP A 96 8.03 -6.42 8.24
CA ASP A 96 7.54 -6.72 6.90
C ASP A 96 6.55 -5.65 6.41
N ILE A 97 5.71 -5.14 7.29
CA ILE A 97 4.76 -4.08 6.95
C ILE A 97 5.51 -2.81 6.50
N MET A 98 6.50 -2.40 7.27
CA MET A 98 7.30 -1.23 6.90
C MET A 98 7.99 -1.42 5.56
N ARG A 99 8.56 -2.60 5.35
CA ARG A 99 9.25 -2.91 4.10
C ARG A 99 8.29 -2.96 2.92
N ALA A 100 7.10 -3.54 3.12
CA ALA A 100 6.09 -3.62 2.08
C ALA A 100 5.62 -2.24 1.66
N GLU A 101 5.39 -1.35 2.61
CA GLU A 101 4.98 0.02 2.30
C GLU A 101 6.06 0.74 1.50
N GLN A 102 7.31 0.61 1.92
CA GLN A 102 8.43 1.25 1.21
C GLN A 102 8.56 0.73 -0.21
N GLN A 103 8.38 -0.56 -0.42
CA GLN A 103 8.48 -1.16 -1.75
C GLN A 103 7.36 -0.69 -2.66
N LEU A 104 6.14 -0.58 -2.14
CA LEU A 104 5.03 -0.06 -2.94
C LEU A 104 5.22 1.43 -3.25
N GLN A 105 5.71 2.21 -2.29
CA GLN A 105 6.01 3.61 -2.54
C GLN A 105 7.04 3.76 -3.65
N ALA A 106 8.08 2.94 -3.63
CA ALA A 106 9.13 2.99 -4.64
C ALA A 106 8.60 2.58 -6.03
N PHE A 107 7.77 1.54 -6.08
CA PHE A 107 7.25 1.06 -7.35
C PHE A 107 6.32 2.09 -8.00
N TYR A 108 5.47 2.73 -7.21
CA TYR A 108 4.50 3.70 -7.73
C TYR A 108 5.01 5.13 -7.66
N PHE A 109 6.30 5.31 -7.41
CA PHE A 109 6.87 6.65 -7.34
C PHE A 109 6.80 7.34 -8.69
N VAL A 110 6.29 8.57 -8.69
CA VAL A 110 6.22 9.38 -9.89
C VAL A 110 7.07 10.62 -9.67
N SER A 111 8.12 10.76 -10.45
CA SER A 111 8.99 11.92 -10.38
C SER A 111 8.29 13.13 -11.00
N ALA A 112 8.50 14.29 -10.40
CA ALA A 112 8.00 15.56 -10.96
C ALA A 112 9.13 16.23 -11.71
N PRO A 113 9.19 16.06 -13.03
CA PRO A 113 10.31 16.61 -13.80
C PRO A 113 10.21 18.11 -13.98
N ALA A 114 11.32 18.73 -14.30
CA ALA A 114 11.44 20.11 -14.77
C ALA A 114 11.21 21.18 -13.72
N LYS A 115 10.20 21.10 -12.91
CA LYS A 115 9.88 22.15 -11.97
C LYS A 115 10.94 22.31 -10.89
N ILE A 116 11.52 21.20 -10.47
CA ILE A 116 12.55 21.22 -9.44
C ILE A 116 13.79 21.92 -9.95
N GLY A 117 14.17 21.62 -11.20
CA GLY A 117 15.35 22.21 -11.78
C GLY A 117 15.29 23.73 -11.81
N ARG A 118 14.13 24.26 -12.16
CA ARG A 118 13.95 25.70 -12.23
C ARG A 118 14.11 26.33 -10.85
N GLY A 119 13.51 25.74 -9.86
CA GLY A 119 13.61 26.25 -8.51
C GLY A 119 15.03 26.21 -7.97
N LEU A 120 15.74 25.15 -8.24
CA LEU A 120 17.12 25.00 -7.79
C LEU A 120 18.02 26.00 -8.47
N LEU A 121 17.85 26.21 -9.77
CA LEU A 121 18.65 27.20 -10.48
C LEU A 121 18.45 28.59 -9.91
N ARG A 122 17.23 28.95 -9.63
CA ARG A 122 16.92 30.25 -9.07
C ARG A 122 17.57 30.41 -7.69
N GLY A 123 17.46 29.39 -6.87
CA GLY A 123 18.05 29.44 -5.54
C GLY A 123 19.56 29.55 -5.59
N ARG A 124 20.14 28.87 -6.55
CA ARG A 124 21.59 28.91 -6.68
C ARG A 124 22.11 30.27 -7.05
N TYR A 125 21.41 30.97 -7.92
CA TYR A 125 21.85 32.27 -8.33
C TYR A 125 21.37 33.39 -7.44
N GLY A 126 20.26 33.18 -6.82
CA GLY A 126 19.70 34.20 -5.96
C GLY A 126 20.33 34.31 -4.66
N LEU A 127 21.13 33.42 -4.32
CA LEU A 127 21.69 33.40 -3.14
C LEU A 127 22.89 33.63 -3.00
N TRP A 128 23.36 33.71 -3.55
CA TRP A 128 24.54 33.84 -3.35
C TRP A 128 25.16 34.64 -3.71
N ASN A 129 25.09 35.10 -3.84
CA ASN A 129 25.58 35.95 -4.20
C ASN A 129 25.76 36.76 -3.47
N VAL A 130 25.92 36.33 -2.97
CA VAL A 130 26.08 36.85 -2.39
C VAL A 130 26.87 37.44 -2.12
N ASN A 131 27.39 37.55 -2.17
CA ASN A 131 28.07 38.17 -2.20
C ASN A 131 28.37 38.80 -2.89
N ARG A 132 28.13 38.89 -3.34
CA ARG A 132 28.13 39.51 -4.10
C ARG A 132 27.40 40.29 -4.23
N GLY A 133 27.10 40.28 -3.95
CA GLY A 133 26.39 40.98 -4.04
C GLY A 133 25.98 40.96 -4.17
N GLN A 134 26.55 40.62 -4.20
CA GLN A 134 26.38 40.64 -4.51
C GLN A 134 25.82 40.73 -4.60
#